data_e9bf4eaa9ca746070b23b27e8be766d7
#
_entry.id   e9bf4eaa9ca746070b23b27e8be766d7
#
_cell.length_a   1.000
_cell.length_b   1.000
_cell.length_c   1.000
_cell.angle_alpha   90.00
_cell.angle_beta   90.00
_cell.angle_gamma   90.00
#
_symmetry.space_group_name_H-M   'P 1'
#
loop_
_entity.id
_entity.type
_entity.pdbx_description
1 polymer ?
#
loop_
_entity_poly.entity_id
_entity_poly.type
_entity_poly.pdbx_seq_one_letter_code
_entity_poly.pdbx_strand_id
1 'polypeptide(L)'
;MKRIVFTSHARQRMKDRGASEGSVIEAIRTGGREPAHSGRAMFRLNMEFKREWDGVYYNVQQVLPVVVEENDLIIVITVYTFYF
;
A
#
# COMPACT_ATOMS: atom_id res chain seq x y z
N MET A 1 5.76 2.41 17.63
CA MET A 1 5.62 2.02 16.23
C MET A 1 6.65 2.74 15.38
N LYS A 2 7.23 2.06 14.40
CA LYS A 2 8.18 2.67 13.50
C LYS A 2 7.54 3.77 12.65
N ARG A 3 8.32 4.80 12.32
CA ARG A 3 7.84 5.85 11.45
C ARG A 3 7.78 5.33 10.01
N ILE A 4 6.68 5.66 9.33
CA ILE A 4 6.46 5.27 7.93
C ILE A 4 6.84 6.44 7.04
N VAL A 5 7.73 6.20 6.10
CA VAL A 5 8.15 7.19 5.10
C VAL A 5 7.93 6.63 3.69
N PHE A 6 7.76 7.50 2.72
CA PHE A 6 7.45 7.13 1.34
C PHE A 6 8.56 7.64 0.42
N THR A 7 9.02 6.77 -0.48
CA THR A 7 9.91 7.22 -1.55
C THR A 7 9.10 8.01 -2.58
N SER A 8 9.78 8.82 -3.39
CA SER A 8 9.11 9.53 -4.47
C SER A 8 8.50 8.57 -5.49
N HIS A 9 9.15 7.44 -5.75
CA HIS A 9 8.60 6.39 -6.60
C HIS A 9 7.29 5.84 -6.02
N ALA A 10 7.27 5.55 -4.70
CA ALA A 10 6.05 5.07 -4.05
C ALA A 10 4.92 6.09 -4.17
N ARG A 11 5.20 7.36 -3.94
CA ARG A 11 4.19 8.41 -4.06
C ARG A 11 3.64 8.50 -5.48
N GLN A 12 4.48 8.36 -6.49
CA GLN A 12 4.03 8.36 -7.88
C GLN A 12 3.13 7.16 -8.17
N ARG A 13 3.51 5.98 -7.70
CA ARG A 13 2.71 4.76 -7.89
C ARG A 13 1.37 4.85 -7.17
N MET A 14 1.35 5.41 -5.96
CA MET A 14 0.10 5.64 -5.23
C MET A 14 -0.85 6.52 -6.04
N LYS A 15 -0.34 7.59 -6.61
CA LYS A 15 -1.12 8.49 -7.44
C LYS A 15 -1.64 7.76 -8.69
N ASP A 16 -0.78 7.05 -9.39
CA ASP A 16 -1.14 6.33 -10.62
C ASP A 16 -2.18 5.24 -10.36
N ARG A 17 -2.18 4.66 -9.17
CA ARG A 17 -2.97 3.49 -8.82
C ARG A 17 -4.11 3.78 -7.85
N GLY A 18 -4.28 5.03 -7.46
CA GLY A 18 -5.41 5.45 -6.65
C GLY A 18 -5.32 5.12 -5.16
N ALA A 19 -4.12 4.91 -4.62
CA ALA A 19 -3.95 4.66 -3.20
C ALA A 19 -3.65 5.96 -2.46
N SER A 20 -4.31 6.16 -1.30
CA SER A 20 -4.03 7.29 -0.42
C SER A 20 -2.95 6.93 0.60
N GLU A 21 -2.30 7.92 1.19
CA GLU A 21 -1.36 7.68 2.29
C GLU A 21 -2.07 6.96 3.45
N GLY A 22 -3.29 7.40 3.77
CA GLY A 22 -4.07 6.78 4.85
C GLY A 22 -4.31 5.31 4.61
N SER A 23 -4.67 4.92 3.39
CA SER A 23 -4.92 3.51 3.06
C SER A 23 -3.63 2.68 3.12
N VAL A 24 -2.51 3.25 2.69
CA VAL A 24 -1.22 2.56 2.77
C VAL A 24 -0.78 2.37 4.22
N ILE A 25 -0.91 3.39 5.04
CA ILE A 25 -0.59 3.31 6.48
C ILE A 25 -1.48 2.25 7.15
N GLU A 26 -2.76 2.24 6.85
CA GLU A 26 -3.69 1.25 7.40
C GLU A 26 -3.29 -0.17 7.00
N ALA A 27 -2.92 -0.37 5.74
CA ALA A 27 -2.45 -1.67 5.26
C ALA A 27 -1.21 -2.15 6.04
N ILE A 28 -0.27 -1.25 6.30
CA ILE A 28 0.93 -1.59 7.05
C ILE A 28 0.59 -1.92 8.51
N ARG A 29 -0.37 -1.20 9.10
CA ARG A 29 -0.74 -1.41 10.51
C ARG A 29 -1.56 -2.66 10.75
N THR A 30 -2.50 -2.96 9.85
CA THR A 30 -3.52 -4.00 10.09
C THR A 30 -3.58 -5.09 9.02
N GLY A 31 -2.86 -4.92 7.91
CA GLY A 31 -2.88 -5.89 6.82
C GLY A 31 -2.07 -7.14 7.12
N GLY A 32 -2.28 -8.17 6.31
CA GLY A 32 -1.51 -9.40 6.39
C GLY A 32 -0.10 -9.19 5.87
N ARG A 33 0.90 -9.46 6.70
CA ARG A 33 2.31 -9.33 6.32
C ARG A 33 2.76 -10.57 5.54
N GLU A 34 3.40 -10.33 4.41
CA GLU A 34 3.95 -11.39 3.55
C GLU A 34 5.41 -11.07 3.23
N PRO A 35 6.29 -12.08 3.15
CA PRO A 35 7.64 -11.83 2.68
C PRO A 35 7.62 -11.41 1.20
N ALA A 36 8.52 -10.53 0.85
CA ALA A 36 8.70 -10.08 -0.54
C ALA A 36 10.13 -10.32 -0.96
N HIS A 37 10.37 -10.14 -2.25
CA HIS A 37 11.68 -10.37 -2.83
C HIS A 37 12.76 -9.48 -2.23
N SER A 38 13.99 -9.98 -2.14
CA SER A 38 15.18 -9.21 -1.72
C SER A 38 15.05 -8.62 -0.31
N GLY A 39 14.53 -9.39 0.64
CA GLY A 39 14.46 -8.97 2.04
C GLY A 39 13.40 -7.92 2.34
N ARG A 40 12.49 -7.69 1.40
CA ARG A 40 11.39 -6.75 1.58
C ARG A 40 10.19 -7.44 2.20
N ALA A 41 9.22 -6.66 2.63
CA ALA A 41 7.94 -7.16 3.12
C ALA A 41 6.81 -6.47 2.37
N MET A 42 5.67 -7.16 2.30
CA MET A 42 4.43 -6.60 1.77
C MET A 42 3.34 -6.71 2.82
N PHE A 43 2.37 -5.80 2.74
CA PHE A 43 1.19 -5.84 3.60
C PHE A 43 -0.04 -5.77 2.72
N ARG A 44 -0.95 -6.72 2.88
CA ARG A 44 -2.14 -6.83 2.02
C ARG A 44 -3.38 -6.52 2.84
N LEU A 45 -4.17 -5.55 2.39
CA LEU A 45 -5.40 -5.19 3.06
C LEU A 45 -6.49 -4.88 2.04
N ASN A 46 -7.64 -5.52 2.22
CA ASN A 46 -8.85 -5.20 1.46
C ASN A 46 -9.63 -4.15 2.22
N MET A 47 -10.08 -3.13 1.49
CA MET A 47 -10.85 -2.02 2.04
C MET A 47 -12.15 -1.86 1.27
N GLU A 48 -13.20 -1.45 1.96
CA GLU A 48 -14.41 -1.02 1.29
C GLU A 48 -14.09 0.17 0.41
N PHE A 49 -14.50 0.14 -0.85
CA PHE A 49 -14.22 1.20 -1.80
C PHE A 49 -15.50 1.87 -2.30
N LYS A 50 -16.39 1.11 -2.89
CA LYS A 50 -17.74 1.54 -3.33
C LYS A 50 -17.73 2.85 -4.09
N ARG A 51 -16.86 2.96 -5.08
CA ARG A 51 -16.79 4.11 -5.97
C ARG A 51 -16.08 3.76 -7.27
N GLU A 52 -16.02 4.73 -8.17
CA GLU A 52 -15.35 4.52 -9.45
C GLU A 52 -13.85 4.76 -9.35
N TRP A 53 -13.14 3.94 -10.07
CA TRP A 53 -11.73 4.14 -10.34
C TRP A 53 -11.50 3.88 -11.84
N ASP A 54 -10.92 4.85 -12.51
CA ASP A 54 -10.64 4.76 -13.95
C ASP A 54 -11.86 4.36 -14.77
N GLY A 55 -13.02 4.95 -14.44
CA GLY A 55 -14.26 4.77 -15.17
C GLY A 55 -15.05 3.51 -14.83
N VAL A 56 -14.61 2.70 -13.88
CA VAL A 56 -15.30 1.46 -13.46
C VAL A 56 -15.61 1.51 -11.97
N TYR A 57 -16.80 1.07 -11.62
CA TYR A 57 -17.22 0.98 -10.22
C TYR A 57 -16.70 -0.31 -9.59
N TYR A 58 -16.10 -0.19 -8.39
CA TYR A 58 -15.62 -1.33 -7.63
C TYR A 58 -16.09 -1.27 -6.19
N ASN A 59 -16.39 -2.41 -5.61
CA ASN A 59 -16.78 -2.53 -4.20
C ASN A 59 -15.57 -2.51 -3.26
N VAL A 60 -14.45 -3.06 -3.71
CA VAL A 60 -13.27 -3.32 -2.87
C VAL A 60 -12.03 -2.79 -3.56
N GLN A 61 -11.18 -2.14 -2.76
CA GLN A 61 -9.80 -1.82 -3.14
C GLN A 61 -8.87 -2.67 -2.28
N GLN A 62 -7.99 -3.42 -2.89
CA GLN A 62 -6.91 -4.09 -2.17
C GLN A 62 -5.66 -3.24 -2.31
N VAL A 63 -5.07 -2.88 -1.18
CA VAL A 63 -3.85 -2.06 -1.13
C VAL A 63 -2.70 -2.95 -0.67
N LEU A 64 -1.60 -2.89 -1.41
CA LEU A 64 -0.44 -3.77 -1.20
C LEU A 64 0.86 -2.96 -1.25
N PRO A 65 1.23 -2.28 -0.15
CA PRO A 65 2.52 -1.63 -0.08
C PRO A 65 3.66 -2.64 0.06
N VAL A 66 4.76 -2.34 -0.61
CA VAL A 66 6.02 -3.08 -0.48
C VAL A 66 7.00 -2.18 0.26
N VAL A 67 7.60 -2.71 1.32
CA VAL A 67 8.41 -1.90 2.22
C VAL A 67 9.77 -2.53 2.49
N VAL A 68 10.71 -1.68 2.90
CA VAL A 68 11.97 -2.08 3.53
C VAL A 68 11.87 -1.64 4.99
N GLU A 69 12.14 -2.56 5.90
CA GLU A 69 12.11 -2.26 7.33
C GLU A 69 13.54 -2.02 7.82
N GLU A 70 13.76 -0.88 8.44
CA GLU A 70 15.00 -0.52 9.10
C GLU A 70 14.71 -0.29 10.58
N ASN A 71 15.76 0.00 11.38
CA ASN A 71 15.61 0.05 12.85
C ASN A 71 14.45 0.90 13.31
N ASP A 72 14.33 2.13 12.80
CA ASP A 72 13.32 3.08 13.24
C ASP A 72 12.32 3.44 12.14
N LEU A 73 12.48 2.87 10.94
CA LEU A 73 11.72 3.27 9.77
C LEU A 73 11.08 2.09 9.06
N ILE A 74 9.91 2.33 8.51
CA ILE A 74 9.33 1.51 7.46
C ILE A 74 9.31 2.38 6.22
N ILE A 75 10.09 1.98 5.20
CA ILE A 75 10.23 2.75 3.98
C ILE A 75 9.36 2.11 2.90
N VAL A 76 8.32 2.81 2.47
CA VAL A 76 7.44 2.34 1.39
C VAL A 76 8.14 2.62 0.07
N ILE A 77 8.47 1.56 -0.65
CA ILE A 77 9.22 1.68 -1.92
C ILE A 77 8.33 1.59 -3.14
N THR A 78 7.19 0.91 -3.03
CA THR A 78 6.15 0.92 -4.07
C THR A 78 4.83 0.48 -3.47
N VAL A 79 3.74 0.67 -4.20
CA VAL A 79 2.40 0.29 -3.77
C VAL A 79 1.66 -0.29 -4.97
N TYR A 80 1.09 -1.47 -4.79
CA TYR A 80 0.18 -2.07 -5.77
C TYR A 80 -1.26 -1.92 -5.28
N THR A 81 -2.19 -1.81 -6.21
CA THR A 81 -3.61 -1.82 -5.92
C THR A 81 -4.32 -2.79 -6.84
N PHE A 82 -5.36 -3.42 -6.32
CA PHE A 82 -6.25 -4.28 -7.07
C PHE A 82 -7.68 -3.89 -6.74
N TYR A 83 -8.56 -3.99 -7.72
CA TYR A 83 -9.94 -3.53 -7.60
C TYR A 83 -10.91 -4.66 -7.94
N PHE A 84 -11.95 -4.79 -7.11
CA PHE A 84 -12.93 -5.85 -7.25
C PHE A 84 -14.35 -5.31 -7.20
#